data_0ee64d16174124448c400e34070415fb
#
_entry.id   0ee64d16174124448c400e34070415fb
#
_cell.length_a   1.000
_cell.length_b   1.000
_cell.length_c   1.000
_cell.angle_alpha   90.00
_cell.angle_beta   90.00
_cell.angle_gamma   90.00
#
_symmetry.space_group_name_H-M   'P 1'
#
loop_
_entity.id
_entity.type
_entity.pdbx_description
1 polymer ?
#
loop_
_entity_poly.entity_id
_entity_poly.type
_entity_poly.pdbx_seq_one_letter_code
_entity_poly.pdbx_strand_id
1 'polypeptide(L)'
;GVSGFQEVLRRGAIDKILEESRLALESTLIEDLLREIATDGRAAYGPAEVREAAEQGAVEPLMIFGELVRRPEIDELMRTVSDARGRVVVFSPEFEPGKRLEALGGVAAITRYKLHR
;
A
#
# COMPACT_ATOMS: atom_id res chain seq x y z
N GLY A 1 1.69 8.66 -38.86
CA GLY A 1 2.96 8.34 -39.51
C GLY A 1 3.79 7.38 -38.69
N VAL A 2 4.96 7.05 -39.23
CA VAL A 2 5.90 6.12 -38.58
C VAL A 2 6.29 6.61 -37.18
N SER A 3 6.48 7.90 -37.01
CA SER A 3 6.81 8.55 -35.75
C SER A 3 5.75 8.31 -34.68
N GLY A 4 4.47 8.46 -35.04
CA GLY A 4 3.37 8.21 -34.11
C GLY A 4 3.27 6.76 -33.70
N PHE A 5 3.50 5.84 -34.62
CA PHE A 5 3.50 4.41 -34.34
C PHE A 5 4.62 4.03 -33.34
N GLN A 6 5.82 4.56 -33.56
CA GLN A 6 6.94 4.32 -32.66
C GLN A 6 6.68 4.87 -31.26
N GLU A 7 6.03 6.02 -31.18
CA GLU A 7 5.67 6.62 -29.89
C GLU A 7 4.68 5.75 -29.12
N VAL A 8 3.67 5.18 -29.81
CA VAL A 8 2.71 4.26 -29.20
C VAL A 8 3.41 3.02 -28.64
N LEU A 9 4.33 2.44 -29.43
CA LEU A 9 5.09 1.27 -28.99
C LEU A 9 5.96 1.59 -27.77
N ARG A 10 6.58 2.77 -27.73
CA ARG A 10 7.42 3.21 -26.62
C ARG A 10 6.60 3.37 -25.36
N ARG A 11 5.43 4.01 -25.46
CA ARG A 11 4.52 4.19 -24.31
C ARG A 11 4.05 2.84 -23.76
N GLY A 12 3.70 1.91 -24.64
CA GLY A 12 3.29 0.58 -24.24
C GLY A 12 4.38 -0.16 -23.47
N ALA A 13 5.63 -0.04 -23.92
CA ALA A 13 6.77 -0.66 -23.25
C ALA A 13 7.02 -0.03 -21.87
N ILE A 14 6.92 1.30 -21.76
CA ILE A 14 7.08 2.01 -20.48
C ILE A 14 5.96 1.63 -19.51
N ASP A 15 4.72 1.61 -19.96
CA ASP A 15 3.58 1.25 -19.14
C ASP A 15 3.74 -0.15 -18.57
N LYS A 16 4.22 -1.09 -19.38
CA LYS A 16 4.47 -2.46 -18.92
C LYS A 16 5.54 -2.52 -17.83
N ILE A 17 6.63 -1.77 -18.01
CA ILE A 17 7.71 -1.70 -17.03
C ILE A 17 7.19 -1.13 -15.70
N LEU A 18 6.38 -0.06 -15.76
CA LEU A 18 5.81 0.56 -14.56
C LEU A 18 4.85 -0.39 -13.85
N GLU A 19 4.04 -1.12 -14.61
CA GLU A 19 3.13 -2.11 -14.05
C GLU A 19 3.88 -3.23 -13.34
N GLU A 20 4.93 -3.76 -13.97
CA GLU A 20 5.75 -4.81 -13.37
C GLU A 20 6.46 -4.33 -12.10
N SER A 21 6.96 -3.09 -12.10
CA SER A 21 7.59 -2.48 -10.93
C SER A 21 6.59 -2.30 -9.79
N ARG A 22 5.38 -1.87 -10.10
CA ARG A 22 4.32 -1.71 -9.12
C ARG A 22 3.92 -3.05 -8.50
N LEU A 23 3.75 -4.07 -9.33
CA LEU A 23 3.43 -5.42 -8.85
C LEU A 23 4.53 -5.94 -7.93
N ALA A 24 5.79 -5.74 -8.29
CA ALA A 24 6.92 -6.18 -7.48
C ALA A 24 6.93 -5.49 -6.11
N LEU A 25 6.70 -4.18 -6.08
CA LEU A 25 6.63 -3.42 -4.83
C LEU A 25 5.49 -3.93 -3.94
N GLU A 26 4.30 -4.08 -4.50
CA GLU A 26 3.12 -4.54 -3.76
C GLU A 26 3.32 -5.96 -3.24
N SER A 27 3.93 -6.83 -4.04
CA SER A 27 4.23 -8.21 -3.64
C SER A 27 5.20 -8.25 -2.46
N THR A 28 6.26 -7.45 -2.50
CA THR A 28 7.23 -7.37 -1.41
C THR A 28 6.57 -6.86 -0.13
N LEU A 29 5.79 -5.80 -0.23
CA LEU A 29 5.13 -5.22 0.94
C LEU A 29 4.12 -6.16 1.58
N ILE A 30 3.32 -6.85 0.79
CA ILE A 30 2.34 -7.77 1.35
C ILE A 30 3.01 -8.99 2.01
N GLU A 31 4.09 -9.48 1.43
CA GLU A 31 4.86 -10.58 2.01
C GLU A 31 5.50 -10.17 3.34
N ASP A 32 6.07 -8.96 3.40
CA ASP A 32 6.64 -8.42 4.64
C ASP A 32 5.57 -8.26 5.71
N LEU A 33 4.41 -7.72 5.32
CA LEU A 33 3.28 -7.56 6.24
C LEU A 33 2.84 -8.89 6.82
N LEU A 34 2.65 -9.90 5.98
CA LEU A 34 2.19 -11.22 6.42
C LEU A 34 3.21 -11.90 7.33
N ARG A 35 4.50 -11.68 7.09
CA ARG A 35 5.56 -12.18 7.95
C ARG A 35 5.48 -11.52 9.33
N GLU A 36 5.29 -10.20 9.37
CA GLU A 36 5.16 -9.47 10.62
C GLU A 36 3.90 -9.91 11.40
N ILE A 37 2.81 -10.14 10.71
CA ILE A 37 1.57 -10.67 11.34
C ILE A 37 1.84 -12.05 11.93
N ALA A 38 2.47 -12.93 11.16
CA ALA A 38 2.71 -14.31 11.56
C ALA A 38 3.63 -14.42 12.78
N THR A 39 4.53 -13.46 12.96
CA THR A 39 5.49 -13.44 14.08
C THR A 39 5.08 -12.49 15.21
N ASP A 40 3.85 -11.95 15.15
CA ASP A 40 3.35 -10.94 16.09
C ASP A 40 4.34 -9.77 16.21
N GLY A 41 4.83 -9.30 15.09
CA GLY A 41 5.84 -8.26 14.99
C GLY A 41 5.28 -6.86 14.78
N ARG A 42 5.91 -6.13 13.84
CA ARG A 42 5.60 -4.72 13.56
C ARG A 42 4.52 -4.59 12.51
N ALA A 43 3.31 -4.99 12.83
CA ALA A 43 2.20 -4.95 11.89
C ALA A 43 0.91 -4.49 12.56
N ALA A 44 0.07 -3.81 11.76
CA ALA A 44 -1.29 -3.48 12.12
C ALA A 44 -2.16 -3.71 10.87
N TYR A 45 -3.36 -4.22 11.04
CA TYR A 45 -4.29 -4.37 9.93
C TYR A 45 -5.73 -4.14 10.41
N GLY A 46 -6.56 -3.68 9.46
CA GLY A 46 -7.89 -3.22 9.76
C GLY A 46 -7.92 -1.72 10.10
N PRO A 47 -9.02 -1.02 9.74
CA PRO A 47 -9.05 0.44 9.87
C PRO A 47 -8.82 0.99 11.27
N ALA A 48 -9.40 0.38 12.28
CA ALA A 48 -9.30 0.87 13.67
C ALA A 48 -7.88 0.76 14.22
N GLU A 49 -7.26 -0.40 14.04
CA GLU A 49 -5.91 -0.66 14.52
C GLU A 49 -4.88 0.21 13.80
N VAL A 50 -5.03 0.35 12.49
CA VAL A 50 -4.12 1.18 11.69
C VAL A 50 -4.26 2.65 12.05
N ARG A 51 -5.49 3.13 12.29
CA ARG A 51 -5.72 4.51 12.73
C ARG A 51 -5.01 4.79 14.05
N GLU A 52 -5.14 3.89 15.00
CA GLU A 52 -4.47 4.02 16.29
C GLU A 52 -2.96 4.11 16.13
N ALA A 53 -2.38 3.24 15.32
CA ALA A 53 -0.95 3.28 15.03
C ALA A 53 -0.53 4.59 14.34
N ALA A 54 -1.36 5.08 13.41
CA ALA A 54 -1.09 6.34 12.70
C ALA A 54 -1.10 7.53 13.64
N GLU A 55 -2.03 7.56 14.59
CA GLU A 55 -2.11 8.62 15.60
C GLU A 55 -0.87 8.68 16.49
N GLN A 56 -0.20 7.54 16.65
CA GLN A 56 1.07 7.46 17.40
C GLN A 56 2.30 7.79 16.53
N GLY A 57 2.09 8.10 15.25
CA GLY A 57 3.21 8.33 14.32
C GLY A 57 4.01 7.08 13.99
N ALA A 58 3.44 5.91 14.19
CA ALA A 58 4.15 4.64 14.10
C ALA A 58 4.12 3.99 12.71
N VAL A 59 3.34 4.51 11.76
CA VAL A 59 3.09 3.84 10.48
C VAL A 59 4.14 4.18 9.43
N GLU A 60 4.77 3.15 8.86
CA GLU A 60 5.71 3.26 7.75
C GLU A 60 5.98 1.89 7.15
N PRO A 61 5.37 1.52 6.01
CA PRO A 61 4.38 2.27 5.21
C PRO A 61 2.92 1.96 5.56
N LEU A 62 2.04 2.85 5.12
CA LEU A 62 0.59 2.60 5.10
C LEU A 62 0.25 1.94 3.77
N MET A 63 -0.53 0.86 3.82
CA MET A 63 -1.00 0.12 2.64
C MET A 63 -2.51 0.26 2.53
N ILE A 64 -3.00 0.74 1.38
CA ILE A 64 -4.41 1.00 1.13
C ILE A 64 -4.86 0.26 -0.11
N PHE A 65 -5.92 -0.54 0.01
CA PHE A 65 -6.58 -1.14 -1.15
C PHE A 65 -7.19 -0.03 -2.02
N GLY A 66 -6.88 -0.04 -3.31
CA GLY A 66 -7.17 1.08 -4.19
C GLY A 66 -8.61 1.54 -4.24
N GLU A 67 -9.59 0.64 -4.05
CA GLU A 67 -11.00 1.02 -4.06
C GLU A 67 -11.41 1.86 -2.85
N LEU A 68 -10.58 1.95 -1.82
CA LEU A 68 -10.90 2.67 -0.59
C LEU A 68 -10.40 4.11 -0.56
N VAL A 69 -9.54 4.52 -1.50
CA VAL A 69 -8.81 5.80 -1.41
C VAL A 69 -9.69 7.04 -1.42
N ARG A 70 -10.91 6.93 -1.94
CA ARG A 70 -11.83 8.08 -2.01
C ARG A 70 -12.69 8.26 -0.77
N ARG A 71 -12.63 7.33 0.17
CA ARG A 71 -13.38 7.45 1.41
C ARG A 71 -12.76 8.54 2.28
N PRO A 72 -13.58 9.45 2.87
CA PRO A 72 -13.06 10.54 3.71
C PRO A 72 -12.17 10.06 4.86
N GLU A 73 -12.53 8.98 5.53
CA GLU A 73 -11.76 8.43 6.64
C GLU A 73 -10.40 7.88 6.19
N ILE A 74 -10.31 7.40 4.94
CA ILE A 74 -9.05 6.93 4.37
C ILE A 74 -8.18 8.10 3.97
N ASP A 75 -8.77 9.15 3.39
CA ASP A 75 -8.06 10.37 3.05
C ASP A 75 -7.42 10.99 4.30
N GLU A 76 -8.18 11.06 5.39
CA GLU A 76 -7.66 11.56 6.66
C GLU A 76 -6.51 10.70 7.18
N LEU A 77 -6.65 9.39 7.11
CA LEU A 77 -5.60 8.46 7.52
C LEU A 77 -4.32 8.66 6.71
N MET A 78 -4.44 8.80 5.39
CA MET A 78 -3.30 9.04 4.51
C MET A 78 -2.58 10.34 4.88
N ARG A 79 -3.35 11.40 5.19
CA ARG A 79 -2.77 12.67 5.61
C ARG A 79 -2.02 12.55 6.93
N THR A 80 -2.61 11.87 7.90
CA THR A 80 -1.98 11.65 9.20
C THR A 80 -0.63 10.94 9.04
N VAL A 81 -0.59 9.89 8.22
CA VAL A 81 0.64 9.15 7.96
C VAL A 81 1.67 10.00 7.22
N SER A 82 1.24 10.73 6.19
CA SER A 82 2.14 11.61 5.41
C SER A 82 2.73 12.72 6.28
N ASP A 83 1.92 13.31 7.16
CA ASP A 83 2.37 14.37 8.06
C ASP A 83 3.44 13.86 9.04
N ALA A 84 3.37 12.59 9.39
CA ALA A 84 4.37 11.94 10.23
C ALA A 84 5.52 11.32 9.43
N ARG A 85 5.62 11.68 8.13
CA ARG A 85 6.67 11.23 7.21
C ARG A 85 6.65 9.74 6.89
N GLY A 86 5.51 9.11 7.05
CA GLY A 86 5.30 7.75 6.60
C GLY A 86 4.93 7.73 5.12
N ARG A 87 5.36 6.67 4.41
CA ARG A 87 4.95 6.47 3.01
C ARG A 87 3.53 5.94 2.98
N VAL A 88 2.83 6.24 1.88
CA VAL A 88 1.53 5.68 1.58
C VAL A 88 1.63 4.94 0.26
N VAL A 89 1.24 3.67 0.25
CA VAL A 89 1.25 2.85 -0.96
C VAL A 89 -0.17 2.39 -1.23
N VAL A 90 -0.70 2.77 -2.40
CA VAL A 90 -2.03 2.37 -2.85
C VAL A 90 -1.88 1.11 -3.70
N PHE A 91 -2.51 0.04 -3.28
CA PHE A 91 -2.44 -1.26 -3.95
C PHE A 91 -3.48 -1.35 -5.06
N SER A 92 -3.06 -1.86 -6.22
CA SER A 92 -3.97 -2.08 -7.34
C SER A 92 -5.02 -3.13 -6.99
N PRO A 93 -6.31 -2.84 -7.21
CA PRO A 93 -7.36 -3.83 -6.97
C PRO A 93 -7.28 -5.05 -7.91
N GLU A 94 -6.53 -4.94 -9.00
CA GLU A 94 -6.42 -5.96 -10.02
C GLU A 94 -5.29 -6.96 -9.77
N PHE A 95 -4.32 -6.58 -8.92
CA PHE A 95 -3.17 -7.42 -8.61
C PHE A 95 -3.44 -8.34 -7.41
N GLU A 96 -2.79 -9.49 -7.41
CA GLU A 96 -2.90 -10.45 -6.30
C GLU A 96 -2.59 -9.83 -4.92
N PRO A 97 -1.49 -9.05 -4.77
CA PRO A 97 -1.21 -8.41 -3.48
C PRO A 97 -2.35 -7.53 -2.97
N GLY A 98 -3.01 -6.78 -3.86
CA GLY A 98 -4.15 -5.95 -3.49
C GLY A 98 -5.34 -6.78 -3.00
N LYS A 99 -5.59 -7.90 -3.64
CA LYS A 99 -6.67 -8.82 -3.23
C LYS A 99 -6.40 -9.41 -1.85
N ARG A 100 -5.14 -9.72 -1.55
CA ARG A 100 -4.73 -10.20 -0.23
C ARG A 100 -4.90 -9.10 0.82
N LEU A 101 -4.57 -7.86 0.48
CA LEU A 101 -4.77 -6.71 1.36
C LEU A 101 -6.25 -6.50 1.64
N GLU A 102 -7.10 -6.62 0.62
CA GLU A 102 -8.55 -6.52 0.77
C GLU A 102 -9.05 -7.55 1.79
N ALA A 103 -8.56 -8.76 1.72
CA ALA A 103 -8.93 -9.82 2.66
C ALA A 103 -8.56 -9.51 4.11
N LEU A 104 -7.57 -8.65 4.32
CA LEU A 104 -7.16 -8.19 5.65
C LEU A 104 -7.92 -6.95 6.12
N GLY A 105 -8.90 -6.50 5.35
CA GLY A 105 -9.69 -5.31 5.68
C GLY A 105 -9.39 -4.10 4.80
N GLY A 106 -8.48 -4.23 3.84
CA GLY A 106 -8.17 -3.19 2.86
C GLY A 106 -7.23 -2.08 3.35
N VAL A 107 -6.91 -2.07 4.63
CA VAL A 107 -6.01 -1.09 5.25
C VAL A 107 -5.05 -1.84 6.16
N ALA A 108 -3.77 -1.63 5.98
CA ALA A 108 -2.75 -2.26 6.79
C ALA A 108 -1.51 -1.38 6.88
N ALA A 109 -0.64 -1.70 7.80
CA ALA A 109 0.60 -0.97 7.99
C ALA A 109 1.69 -1.89 8.54
N ILE A 110 2.92 -1.61 8.15
CA ILE A 110 4.08 -2.06 8.92
C ILE A 110 4.44 -0.89 9.81
N THR A 111 4.76 -1.15 11.05
CA THR A 111 5.03 -0.10 12.02
C THR A 111 6.53 0.06 12.26
N ARG A 112 6.92 1.25 12.74
CA ARG A 112 8.33 1.58 12.98
C ARG A 112 8.89 0.78 14.16
N TYR A 113 8.02 0.34 15.02
CA TYR A 113 8.34 -0.46 16.21
C TYR A 113 7.15 -1.35 16.52
N LYS A 114 7.39 -2.38 17.35
CA LYS A 114 6.32 -3.28 17.75
C LYS A 114 5.34 -2.53 18.68
N LEU A 115 4.05 -2.60 18.34
CA LEU A 115 3.01 -1.97 19.15
C LEU A 115 2.72 -2.83 20.39
N HIS A 116 2.47 -2.17 21.50
CA HIS A 116 1.99 -2.85 22.72
C HIS A 116 0.47 -3.01 22.60
N ARG A 117 0.01 -4.22 22.76
CA ARG A 117 -1.39 -4.57 22.67
C ARG A 117 -1.87 -5.24 23.95
#